data_3896d12799aea8f27e10b0930e1f2544
#
_entry.id   3896d12799aea8f27e10b0930e1f2544
#
_cell.length_a   1.000
_cell.length_b   1.000
_cell.length_c   1.000
_cell.angle_alpha   90.00
_cell.angle_beta   90.00
_cell.angle_gamma   90.00
#
_symmetry.space_group_name_H-M   'P 1'
#
loop_
_entity.id
_entity.type
_entity.pdbx_description
1 polymer ?
#
loop_
_entity_poly.entity_id
_entity_poly.type
_entity_poly.pdbx_seq_one_letter_code
_entity_poly.pdbx_strand_id
1 'polypeptide(L)'
;MKIGSSTASIPNPTPLLFLITATALLLWPDASGVTALIVAAAVMAPIAVFWLSYSATGAIIALIMASAVPRLYVEIAGLKARPEHIICGVLCISILVLKKKRRQPVQWIWPDYLLVAYAALNIFSSWFMSIEPRQTIKWAVQQVLVILAYFFLRVLVEDRKELRKAFMVLLAVGSATVAFGILCFYSNRIFGTEVGVTVGQYGDIPATNGLQFEANILGSYSGALSVMMLVTYLYDRRRRFLAGFALAFAGMAISLSRGALGATLIGLLVVALFSVKKRYLTRKLLFSIANATMCALLLVLPAVFPHYTERFSTVDISDPTSDPNTLTRVVQVGSAFDEVLKHPVWGGGTSSFQLAFDWQSLGPEWEDQGWIANTEMRVLHDTGVVGLVIFSAFLVSLYRRSRRVLKFESDPELVALLVSAVVFCIAFQATEGTLLAFTWVHLGLIGCAISRFSAPKTAYGRRLDQTASG
;
A
#
# COMPACT_ATOMS: atom_id res chain seq x y z
N MET A 1 -43.81 23.90 -20.67
CA MET A 1 -43.95 22.70 -19.83
C MET A 1 -42.60 22.03 -19.80
N LYS A 2 -41.74 22.30 -18.74
CA LYS A 2 -40.42 21.70 -18.57
C LYS A 2 -40.62 20.40 -17.81
N ILE A 3 -40.41 19.27 -18.48
CA ILE A 3 -40.40 17.95 -17.85
C ILE A 3 -39.05 17.87 -17.08
N GLY A 4 -39.13 18.03 -15.76
CA GLY A 4 -38.02 17.84 -14.90
C GLY A 4 -37.61 16.35 -14.88
N SER A 5 -36.45 16.04 -15.42
CA SER A 5 -35.83 14.71 -15.27
C SER A 5 -35.39 14.54 -13.80
N SER A 6 -36.27 13.95 -13.01
CA SER A 6 -35.90 13.40 -11.71
C SER A 6 -34.92 12.25 -11.96
N THR A 7 -33.62 12.52 -11.82
CA THR A 7 -32.61 11.47 -11.69
C THR A 7 -32.77 10.85 -10.30
N ALA A 8 -33.52 9.76 -10.22
CA ALA A 8 -33.55 8.91 -9.04
C ALA A 8 -32.11 8.55 -8.69
N SER A 9 -31.63 9.04 -7.55
CA SER A 9 -30.32 8.67 -7.01
C SER A 9 -30.37 7.19 -6.67
N ILE A 10 -29.66 6.35 -7.44
CA ILE A 10 -29.47 4.94 -7.10
C ILE A 10 -28.86 4.91 -5.71
N PRO A 11 -29.48 4.24 -4.73
CA PRO A 11 -28.94 4.16 -3.37
C PRO A 11 -27.52 3.59 -3.42
N ASN A 12 -26.61 4.18 -2.65
CA ASN A 12 -25.20 3.77 -2.60
C ASN A 12 -25.10 2.35 -2.01
N PRO A 13 -24.82 1.30 -2.80
CA PRO A 13 -24.82 -0.08 -2.32
C PRO A 13 -23.56 -0.43 -1.52
N THR A 14 -22.63 0.52 -1.36
CA THR A 14 -21.33 0.30 -0.69
C THR A 14 -21.49 -0.25 0.73
N PRO A 15 -22.42 0.25 1.59
CA PRO A 15 -22.61 -0.32 2.93
C PRO A 15 -23.14 -1.75 2.90
N LEU A 16 -24.01 -2.07 1.94
CA LEU A 16 -24.61 -3.39 1.80
C LEU A 16 -23.58 -4.43 1.31
N LEU A 17 -22.73 -4.06 0.35
CA LEU A 17 -21.63 -4.92 -0.12
C LEU A 17 -20.62 -5.19 0.99
N PHE A 18 -20.25 -4.16 1.75
CA PHE A 18 -19.34 -4.30 2.89
C PHE A 18 -19.94 -5.21 3.96
N LEU A 19 -21.21 -5.03 4.28
CA LEU A 19 -21.92 -5.86 5.26
C LEU A 19 -22.03 -7.34 4.80
N ILE A 20 -22.37 -7.57 3.54
CA ILE A 20 -22.45 -8.91 2.95
C ILE A 20 -21.09 -9.59 2.93
N THR A 21 -20.02 -8.87 2.51
CA THR A 21 -18.67 -9.43 2.47
C THR A 21 -18.13 -9.70 3.87
N ALA A 22 -18.34 -8.79 4.83
CA ALA A 22 -17.95 -8.98 6.22
C ALA A 22 -18.75 -10.11 6.89
N THR A 23 -20.04 -10.22 6.61
CA THR A 23 -20.91 -11.29 7.16
C THR A 23 -20.54 -12.65 6.55
N ALA A 24 -20.26 -12.72 5.24
CA ALA A 24 -19.81 -13.95 4.60
C ALA A 24 -18.45 -14.42 5.14
N LEU A 25 -17.52 -13.50 5.44
CA LEU A 25 -16.21 -13.81 6.03
C LEU A 25 -16.31 -14.23 7.49
N LEU A 26 -17.30 -13.72 8.25
CA LEU A 26 -17.50 -14.05 9.66
C LEU A 26 -18.27 -15.36 9.89
N LEU A 27 -19.10 -15.77 8.93
CA LEU A 27 -19.98 -16.95 9.06
C LEU A 27 -19.37 -18.24 8.50
N TRP A 28 -18.14 -18.24 7.99
CA TRP A 28 -17.59 -19.41 7.28
C TRP A 28 -16.25 -19.90 7.86
N PRO A 29 -16.28 -20.80 8.88
CA PRO A 29 -15.03 -21.36 9.43
C PRO A 29 -14.51 -22.61 8.73
N ASP A 30 -15.29 -23.32 7.86
CA ASP A 30 -14.90 -24.65 7.37
C ASP A 30 -14.68 -24.76 5.85
N ALA A 31 -13.71 -25.61 5.48
CA ALA A 31 -13.24 -25.86 4.12
C ALA A 31 -14.29 -26.40 3.11
N SER A 32 -15.45 -26.87 3.59
CA SER A 32 -16.59 -27.25 2.74
C SER A 32 -17.27 -26.03 2.06
N GLY A 33 -16.86 -24.84 2.47
CA GLY A 33 -17.34 -23.56 1.95
C GLY A 33 -16.79 -23.15 0.58
N VAL A 34 -15.79 -23.83 0.03
CA VAL A 34 -15.18 -23.43 -1.25
C VAL A 34 -16.23 -23.39 -2.36
N THR A 35 -17.16 -24.35 -2.40
CA THR A 35 -18.21 -24.38 -3.42
C THR A 35 -19.19 -23.23 -3.27
N ALA A 36 -19.60 -22.87 -2.06
CA ALA A 36 -20.49 -21.74 -1.86
C ALA A 36 -19.78 -20.41 -2.05
N LEU A 37 -18.48 -20.30 -1.74
CA LEU A 37 -17.68 -19.13 -2.05
C LEU A 37 -17.51 -18.94 -3.58
N ILE A 38 -17.31 -20.02 -4.32
CA ILE A 38 -17.25 -20.00 -5.81
C ILE A 38 -18.61 -19.56 -6.38
N VAL A 39 -19.71 -20.09 -5.85
CA VAL A 39 -21.06 -19.72 -6.28
C VAL A 39 -21.36 -18.27 -5.91
N ALA A 40 -21.04 -17.84 -4.68
CA ALA A 40 -21.17 -16.45 -4.27
C ALA A 40 -20.31 -15.51 -5.12
N ALA A 41 -19.07 -15.88 -5.40
CA ALA A 41 -18.18 -15.11 -6.28
C ALA A 41 -18.71 -15.06 -7.72
N ALA A 42 -19.23 -16.17 -8.26
CA ALA A 42 -19.81 -16.23 -9.60
C ALA A 42 -21.07 -15.37 -9.76
N VAL A 43 -21.87 -15.23 -8.70
CA VAL A 43 -23.05 -14.36 -8.68
C VAL A 43 -22.67 -12.90 -8.43
N MET A 44 -21.75 -12.65 -7.51
CA MET A 44 -21.36 -11.29 -7.12
C MET A 44 -20.43 -10.62 -8.12
N ALA A 45 -19.59 -11.37 -8.83
CA ALA A 45 -18.67 -10.79 -9.81
C ALA A 45 -19.38 -10.04 -10.96
N PRO A 46 -20.43 -10.58 -11.62
CA PRO A 46 -21.18 -9.83 -12.61
C PRO A 46 -21.85 -8.56 -12.05
N ILE A 47 -22.38 -8.64 -10.83
CA ILE A 47 -22.99 -7.49 -10.15
C ILE A 47 -21.92 -6.43 -9.85
N ALA A 48 -20.76 -6.84 -9.37
CA ALA A 48 -19.62 -5.96 -9.10
C ALA A 48 -19.10 -5.34 -10.41
N VAL A 49 -18.93 -6.13 -11.47
CA VAL A 49 -18.53 -5.62 -12.80
C VAL A 49 -19.52 -4.59 -13.30
N PHE A 50 -20.82 -4.89 -13.25
CA PHE A 50 -21.86 -3.95 -13.65
C PHE A 50 -21.79 -2.65 -12.86
N TRP A 51 -21.75 -2.74 -11.52
CA TRP A 51 -21.70 -1.57 -10.64
C TRP A 51 -20.42 -0.75 -10.80
N LEU A 52 -19.25 -1.40 -10.81
CA LEU A 52 -17.95 -0.73 -11.00
C LEU A 52 -17.86 -0.09 -12.39
N SER A 53 -18.51 -0.65 -13.40
CA SER A 53 -18.57 -0.08 -14.76
C SER A 53 -19.38 1.23 -14.83
N TYR A 54 -20.27 1.46 -13.88
CA TYR A 54 -21.10 2.69 -13.84
C TYR A 54 -20.57 3.77 -12.89
N SER A 55 -19.69 3.43 -11.95
CA SER A 55 -19.23 4.36 -10.92
C SER A 55 -17.69 4.35 -10.76
N ALA A 56 -17.03 5.33 -11.38
CA ALA A 56 -15.58 5.51 -11.16
C ALA A 56 -15.24 5.71 -9.68
N THR A 57 -16.07 6.44 -8.93
CA THR A 57 -15.88 6.61 -7.47
C THR A 57 -15.99 5.26 -6.73
N GLY A 58 -16.97 4.42 -7.10
CA GLY A 58 -17.13 3.09 -6.53
C GLY A 58 -15.93 2.19 -6.83
N ALA A 59 -15.42 2.23 -8.05
CA ALA A 59 -14.23 1.50 -8.46
C ALA A 59 -12.97 1.93 -7.66
N ILE A 60 -12.78 3.23 -7.44
CA ILE A 60 -11.69 3.77 -6.61
C ILE A 60 -11.83 3.29 -5.16
N ILE A 61 -13.02 3.36 -4.58
CA ILE A 61 -13.27 2.90 -3.21
C ILE A 61 -12.96 1.40 -3.09
N ALA A 62 -13.50 0.57 -3.99
CA ALA A 62 -13.29 -0.87 -3.99
C ALA A 62 -11.81 -1.24 -4.09
N LEU A 63 -11.06 -0.56 -4.98
CA LEU A 63 -9.63 -0.79 -5.16
C LEU A 63 -8.84 -0.44 -3.90
N ILE A 64 -9.11 0.72 -3.28
CA ILE A 64 -8.42 1.16 -2.06
C ILE A 64 -8.78 0.22 -0.89
N MET A 65 -10.05 -0.18 -0.74
CA MET A 65 -10.46 -1.11 0.30
C MET A 65 -9.79 -2.48 0.12
N ALA A 66 -9.82 -3.04 -1.09
CA ALA A 66 -9.19 -4.32 -1.38
C ALA A 66 -7.67 -4.29 -1.09
N SER A 67 -7.00 -3.19 -1.45
CA SER A 67 -5.56 -3.02 -1.20
C SER A 67 -5.18 -2.94 0.28
N ALA A 68 -6.13 -2.58 1.16
CA ALA A 68 -5.89 -2.42 2.58
C ALA A 68 -6.06 -3.72 3.40
N VAL A 69 -6.50 -4.82 2.76
CA VAL A 69 -6.82 -6.08 3.43
C VAL A 69 -6.11 -7.30 2.77
N PRO A 70 -4.81 -7.24 2.53
CA PRO A 70 -4.09 -8.25 1.75
C PRO A 70 -4.05 -9.65 2.42
N ARG A 71 -4.26 -9.73 3.74
CA ARG A 71 -4.28 -11.00 4.49
C ARG A 71 -5.45 -11.89 4.12
N LEU A 72 -6.56 -11.31 3.67
CA LEU A 72 -7.68 -12.09 3.20
C LEU A 72 -7.34 -12.69 1.84
N TYR A 73 -7.40 -14.01 1.71
CA TYR A 73 -7.20 -14.68 0.43
C TYR A 73 -8.01 -15.97 0.35
N VAL A 74 -8.28 -16.37 -0.87
CA VAL A 74 -8.86 -17.68 -1.20
C VAL A 74 -7.83 -18.41 -2.03
N GLU A 75 -7.56 -19.65 -1.68
CA GLU A 75 -6.68 -20.48 -2.48
C GLU A 75 -7.44 -21.12 -3.64
N ILE A 76 -7.03 -20.82 -4.87
CA ILE A 76 -7.61 -21.35 -6.11
C ILE A 76 -6.49 -21.97 -6.93
N ALA A 77 -6.51 -23.27 -7.13
CA ALA A 77 -5.52 -24.02 -7.92
C ALA A 77 -4.05 -23.73 -7.48
N GLY A 78 -3.80 -23.68 -6.18
CA GLY A 78 -2.50 -23.37 -5.59
C GLY A 78 -2.08 -21.90 -5.68
N LEU A 79 -3.01 -21.01 -6.01
CA LEU A 79 -2.81 -19.55 -6.01
C LEU A 79 -3.58 -18.90 -4.88
N LYS A 80 -2.93 -18.08 -4.10
CA LYS A 80 -3.57 -17.22 -3.09
C LYS A 80 -4.20 -16.01 -3.78
N ALA A 81 -5.47 -16.13 -4.20
CA ALA A 81 -6.24 -15.04 -4.79
C ALA A 81 -6.68 -14.07 -3.68
N ARG A 82 -6.11 -12.88 -3.67
CA ARG A 82 -6.40 -11.81 -2.71
C ARG A 82 -7.49 -10.87 -3.25
N PRO A 83 -8.19 -10.09 -2.38
CA PRO A 83 -9.22 -9.15 -2.80
C PRO A 83 -8.75 -8.18 -3.89
N GLU A 84 -7.52 -7.68 -3.79
CA GLU A 84 -6.94 -6.78 -4.79
C GLU A 84 -6.75 -7.45 -6.16
N HIS A 85 -6.37 -8.73 -6.22
CA HIS A 85 -6.28 -9.45 -7.49
C HIS A 85 -7.64 -9.57 -8.16
N ILE A 86 -8.67 -9.90 -7.36
CA ILE A 86 -10.05 -10.05 -7.85
C ILE A 86 -10.56 -8.68 -8.37
N ILE A 87 -10.42 -7.63 -7.57
CA ILE A 87 -10.86 -6.28 -7.98
C ILE A 87 -10.09 -5.80 -9.21
N CYS A 88 -8.78 -6.00 -9.29
CA CYS A 88 -8.00 -5.64 -10.47
C CYS A 88 -8.44 -6.43 -11.70
N GLY A 89 -8.70 -7.73 -11.58
CA GLY A 89 -9.26 -8.55 -12.67
C GLY A 89 -10.62 -8.03 -13.15
N VAL A 90 -11.52 -7.72 -12.22
CA VAL A 90 -12.85 -7.12 -12.52
C VAL A 90 -12.68 -5.76 -13.21
N LEU A 91 -11.76 -4.91 -12.75
CA LEU A 91 -11.52 -3.60 -13.34
C LEU A 91 -10.92 -3.68 -14.76
N CYS A 92 -10.12 -4.71 -15.09
CA CYS A 92 -9.68 -4.95 -16.47
C CYS A 92 -10.87 -5.06 -17.41
N ILE A 93 -11.90 -5.82 -17.03
CA ILE A 93 -13.13 -5.98 -17.82
C ILE A 93 -13.95 -4.68 -17.83
N SER A 94 -14.13 -4.08 -16.66
CA SER A 94 -14.95 -2.88 -16.48
C SER A 94 -14.44 -1.67 -17.25
N ILE A 95 -13.12 -1.49 -17.37
CA ILE A 95 -12.51 -0.37 -18.11
C ILE A 95 -12.89 -0.39 -19.59
N LEU A 96 -13.05 -1.57 -20.20
CA LEU A 96 -13.51 -1.69 -21.59
C LEU A 96 -14.90 -1.06 -21.76
N VAL A 97 -15.75 -1.18 -20.74
CA VAL A 97 -17.09 -0.60 -20.71
C VAL A 97 -17.04 0.89 -20.33
N LEU A 98 -16.24 1.27 -19.32
CA LEU A 98 -16.08 2.65 -18.85
C LEU A 98 -15.43 3.56 -19.89
N LYS A 99 -14.58 3.04 -20.78
CA LYS A 99 -13.89 3.80 -21.83
C LYS A 99 -14.86 4.61 -22.69
N LYS A 100 -16.11 4.14 -22.88
CA LYS A 100 -17.15 4.86 -23.62
C LYS A 100 -17.68 6.11 -22.91
N LYS A 101 -17.49 6.25 -21.59
CA LYS A 101 -18.03 7.35 -20.77
C LYS A 101 -16.99 8.38 -20.36
N ARG A 102 -15.72 8.13 -20.67
CA ARG A 102 -14.63 9.00 -20.23
C ARG A 102 -14.62 10.33 -20.97
N ARG A 103 -14.49 11.43 -20.22
CA ARG A 103 -14.48 12.80 -20.77
C ARG A 103 -13.13 13.22 -21.33
N GLN A 104 -12.03 12.66 -20.81
CA GLN A 104 -10.68 13.05 -21.22
C GLN A 104 -9.76 11.83 -21.40
N PRO A 105 -8.83 11.83 -22.38
CA PRO A 105 -7.86 10.76 -22.55
C PRO A 105 -6.87 10.75 -21.38
N VAL A 106 -6.33 9.56 -21.06
CA VAL A 106 -5.23 9.43 -20.08
C VAL A 106 -4.00 10.10 -20.65
N GLN A 107 -3.47 11.07 -19.93
CA GLN A 107 -2.17 11.63 -20.27
C GLN A 107 -1.07 10.72 -19.73
N TRP A 108 -0.44 9.98 -20.61
CA TRP A 108 0.70 9.16 -20.28
C TRP A 108 1.90 10.02 -19.93
N ILE A 109 2.57 9.68 -18.84
CA ILE A 109 3.80 10.32 -18.38
C ILE A 109 4.94 9.30 -18.41
N TRP A 110 6.18 9.78 -18.46
CA TRP A 110 7.34 8.89 -18.55
C TRP A 110 7.38 7.75 -17.51
N PRO A 111 7.02 7.98 -16.22
CA PRO A 111 6.89 6.89 -15.25
C PRO A 111 5.95 5.77 -15.69
N ASP A 112 4.84 6.06 -16.38
CA ASP A 112 3.89 5.04 -16.82
C ASP A 112 4.55 4.01 -17.76
N TYR A 113 5.39 4.50 -18.69
CA TYR A 113 6.13 3.63 -19.64
C TYR A 113 7.18 2.79 -18.92
N LEU A 114 7.90 3.36 -17.94
CA LEU A 114 8.88 2.63 -17.14
C LEU A 114 8.20 1.53 -16.33
N LEU A 115 7.01 1.80 -15.79
CA LEU A 115 6.26 0.80 -15.02
C LEU A 115 5.71 -0.32 -15.92
N VAL A 116 5.27 0.00 -17.14
CA VAL A 116 4.89 -1.04 -18.14
C VAL A 116 6.11 -1.90 -18.48
N ALA A 117 7.28 -1.29 -18.72
CA ALA A 117 8.51 -2.04 -19.00
C ALA A 117 8.91 -2.94 -17.82
N TYR A 118 8.78 -2.46 -16.58
CA TYR A 118 9.03 -3.25 -15.38
C TYR A 118 8.05 -4.43 -15.25
N ALA A 119 6.76 -4.21 -15.49
CA ALA A 119 5.75 -5.28 -15.47
C ALA A 119 6.02 -6.34 -16.55
N ALA A 120 6.37 -5.90 -17.77
CA ALA A 120 6.73 -6.81 -18.86
C ALA A 120 8.00 -7.63 -18.54
N LEU A 121 8.99 -7.00 -17.90
CA LEU A 121 10.22 -7.67 -17.49
C LEU A 121 9.97 -8.73 -16.40
N ASN A 122 9.06 -8.51 -15.46
CA ASN A 122 8.65 -9.53 -14.47
C ASN A 122 8.11 -10.79 -15.17
N ILE A 123 7.26 -10.61 -16.19
CA ILE A 123 6.74 -11.75 -16.98
C ILE A 123 7.87 -12.42 -17.76
N PHE A 124 8.72 -11.62 -18.44
CA PHE A 124 9.83 -12.15 -19.24
C PHE A 124 10.81 -12.95 -18.37
N SER A 125 11.29 -12.38 -17.27
CA SER A 125 12.23 -13.05 -16.37
C SER A 125 11.62 -14.34 -15.80
N SER A 126 10.36 -14.32 -15.38
CA SER A 126 9.68 -15.48 -14.82
C SER A 126 9.48 -16.61 -15.84
N TRP A 127 9.30 -16.27 -17.14
CA TRP A 127 9.08 -17.27 -18.16
C TRP A 127 10.38 -17.87 -18.69
N PHE A 128 11.42 -17.05 -18.89
CA PHE A 128 12.63 -17.46 -19.60
C PHE A 128 13.82 -17.75 -18.69
N MET A 129 13.88 -17.16 -17.48
CA MET A 129 15.07 -17.24 -16.62
C MET A 129 14.85 -18.10 -15.37
N SER A 130 13.60 -18.40 -15.01
CA SER A 130 13.31 -19.13 -13.78
C SER A 130 13.60 -20.62 -13.90
N ILE A 131 13.99 -21.20 -12.75
CA ILE A 131 14.15 -22.66 -12.59
C ILE A 131 12.81 -23.41 -12.69
N GLU A 132 11.70 -22.76 -12.28
CA GLU A 132 10.32 -23.26 -12.38
C GLU A 132 9.38 -22.26 -13.07
N PRO A 133 9.41 -22.13 -14.40
CA PRO A 133 8.63 -21.12 -15.12
C PRO A 133 7.13 -21.19 -14.85
N ARG A 134 6.58 -22.40 -14.68
CA ARG A 134 5.14 -22.60 -14.43
C ARG A 134 4.69 -21.97 -13.11
N GLN A 135 5.52 -22.00 -12.09
CA GLN A 135 5.19 -21.43 -10.78
C GLN A 135 5.47 -19.92 -10.74
N THR A 136 6.63 -19.51 -11.21
CA THR A 136 7.04 -18.10 -11.17
C THR A 136 6.19 -17.21 -12.07
N ILE A 137 5.68 -17.73 -13.21
CA ILE A 137 4.75 -16.96 -14.06
C ILE A 137 3.42 -16.67 -13.35
N LYS A 138 2.95 -17.58 -12.51
CA LYS A 138 1.75 -17.34 -11.69
C LYS A 138 2.00 -16.19 -10.71
N TRP A 139 3.16 -16.16 -10.07
CA TRP A 139 3.54 -15.07 -9.16
C TRP A 139 3.77 -13.75 -9.90
N ALA A 140 4.38 -13.80 -11.10
CA ALA A 140 4.54 -12.61 -11.94
C ALA A 140 3.20 -12.03 -12.37
N VAL A 141 2.22 -12.86 -12.72
CA VAL A 141 0.86 -12.39 -13.03
C VAL A 141 0.21 -11.74 -11.81
N GLN A 142 0.36 -12.32 -10.62
CA GLN A 142 -0.12 -11.69 -9.38
C GLN A 142 0.57 -10.33 -9.12
N GLN A 143 1.89 -10.26 -9.34
CA GLN A 143 2.65 -9.01 -9.25
C GLN A 143 2.13 -7.96 -10.25
N VAL A 144 1.88 -8.34 -11.49
CA VAL A 144 1.33 -7.44 -12.52
C VAL A 144 -0.08 -6.99 -12.14
N LEU A 145 -0.92 -7.87 -11.61
CA LEU A 145 -2.26 -7.48 -11.15
C LEU A 145 -2.22 -6.41 -10.06
N VAL A 146 -1.30 -6.50 -9.10
CA VAL A 146 -1.18 -5.42 -8.10
C VAL A 146 -0.57 -4.14 -8.68
N ILE A 147 0.35 -4.23 -9.64
CA ILE A 147 0.88 -3.07 -10.39
C ILE A 147 -0.25 -2.37 -11.16
N LEU A 148 -1.24 -3.10 -11.67
CA LEU A 148 -2.39 -2.52 -12.37
C LEU A 148 -3.20 -1.56 -11.49
N ALA A 149 -3.14 -1.68 -10.15
CA ALA A 149 -3.77 -0.71 -9.25
C ALA A 149 -3.28 0.73 -9.50
N TYR A 150 -1.99 0.91 -9.81
CA TYR A 150 -1.44 2.21 -10.25
C TYR A 150 -2.18 2.72 -11.49
N PHE A 151 -2.29 1.89 -12.54
CA PHE A 151 -2.90 2.29 -13.81
C PHE A 151 -4.41 2.50 -13.70
N PHE A 152 -5.10 1.71 -12.87
CA PHE A 152 -6.53 1.93 -12.64
C PHE A 152 -6.81 3.29 -12.02
N LEU A 153 -6.01 3.72 -11.04
CA LEU A 153 -6.15 5.07 -10.50
C LEU A 153 -5.85 6.13 -11.57
N ARG A 154 -4.81 5.93 -12.40
CA ARG A 154 -4.49 6.82 -13.52
C ARG A 154 -5.65 6.94 -14.50
N VAL A 155 -6.41 5.85 -14.67
CA VAL A 155 -7.60 5.82 -15.53
C VAL A 155 -8.82 6.40 -14.83
N LEU A 156 -9.12 6.03 -13.59
CA LEU A 156 -10.38 6.35 -12.92
C LEU A 156 -10.41 7.77 -12.34
N VAL A 157 -9.28 8.30 -11.91
CA VAL A 157 -9.19 9.64 -11.33
C VAL A 157 -9.05 10.67 -12.45
N GLU A 158 -10.11 11.40 -12.81
CA GLU A 158 -10.12 12.33 -13.96
C GLU A 158 -9.82 13.79 -13.59
N ASP A 159 -10.14 14.22 -12.38
CA ASP A 159 -9.98 15.60 -11.95
C ASP A 159 -9.44 15.72 -10.50
N ARG A 160 -9.19 16.97 -10.06
CA ARG A 160 -8.67 17.25 -8.71
C ARG A 160 -9.68 16.88 -7.62
N LYS A 161 -10.98 16.95 -7.91
CA LYS A 161 -12.02 16.57 -6.93
C LYS A 161 -11.99 15.08 -6.68
N GLU A 162 -11.83 14.28 -7.75
CA GLU A 162 -11.71 12.83 -7.65
C GLU A 162 -10.39 12.43 -6.98
N LEU A 163 -9.27 13.10 -7.28
CA LEU A 163 -8.01 12.88 -6.56
C LEU A 163 -8.18 13.11 -5.07
N ARG A 164 -8.78 14.24 -4.69
CA ARG A 164 -9.05 14.54 -3.29
C ARG A 164 -9.98 13.52 -2.64
N LYS A 165 -11.03 13.08 -3.36
CA LYS A 165 -11.92 12.01 -2.87
C LYS A 165 -11.13 10.70 -2.67
N ALA A 166 -10.36 10.26 -3.67
CA ALA A 166 -9.54 9.06 -3.57
C ALA A 166 -8.56 9.13 -2.40
N PHE A 167 -7.89 10.27 -2.23
CA PHE A 167 -7.00 10.51 -1.10
C PHE A 167 -7.74 10.45 0.25
N MET A 168 -8.94 11.06 0.35
CA MET A 168 -9.75 10.99 1.57
C MET A 168 -10.25 9.58 1.86
N VAL A 169 -10.57 8.80 0.83
CA VAL A 169 -10.93 7.37 0.97
C VAL A 169 -9.72 6.58 1.46
N LEU A 170 -8.52 6.83 0.93
CA LEU A 170 -7.28 6.21 1.40
C LEU A 170 -7.06 6.47 2.90
N LEU A 171 -7.22 7.73 3.35
CA LEU A 171 -7.10 8.08 4.76
C LEU A 171 -8.16 7.39 5.64
N ALA A 172 -9.41 7.35 5.17
CA ALA A 172 -10.51 6.75 5.93
C ALA A 172 -10.37 5.22 6.04
N VAL A 173 -10.11 4.54 4.92
CA VAL A 173 -9.87 3.09 4.87
C VAL A 173 -8.64 2.71 5.68
N GLY A 174 -7.55 3.47 5.52
CA GLY A 174 -6.34 3.28 6.31
C GLY A 174 -6.61 3.39 7.81
N SER A 175 -7.37 4.40 8.23
CA SER A 175 -7.75 4.56 9.65
C SER A 175 -8.59 3.38 10.16
N ALA A 176 -9.53 2.87 9.35
CA ALA A 176 -10.34 1.71 9.71
C ALA A 176 -9.49 0.44 9.84
N THR A 177 -8.54 0.23 8.92
CA THR A 177 -7.61 -0.92 8.96
C THR A 177 -6.73 -0.87 10.21
N VAL A 178 -6.21 0.30 10.55
CA VAL A 178 -5.39 0.48 11.77
C VAL A 178 -6.23 0.32 13.04
N ALA A 179 -7.44 0.89 13.07
CA ALA A 179 -8.36 0.72 14.20
C ALA A 179 -8.68 -0.77 14.44
N PHE A 180 -8.90 -1.54 13.36
CA PHE A 180 -9.07 -2.98 13.46
C PHE A 180 -7.83 -3.67 14.04
N GLY A 181 -6.62 -3.30 13.61
CA GLY A 181 -5.38 -3.80 14.20
C GLY A 181 -5.29 -3.51 15.70
N ILE A 182 -5.65 -2.30 16.13
CA ILE A 182 -5.70 -1.95 17.56
C ILE A 182 -6.72 -2.79 18.31
N LEU A 183 -7.89 -3.03 17.73
CA LEU A 183 -8.90 -3.93 18.32
C LEU A 183 -8.37 -5.36 18.45
N CYS A 184 -7.67 -5.88 17.44
CA CYS A 184 -7.04 -7.20 17.51
C CYS A 184 -6.01 -7.27 18.63
N PHE A 185 -5.16 -6.23 18.78
CA PHE A 185 -4.18 -6.17 19.86
C PHE A 185 -4.82 -6.26 21.25
N TYR A 186 -5.84 -5.45 21.52
CA TYR A 186 -6.50 -5.47 22.82
C TYR A 186 -7.36 -6.72 23.02
N SER A 187 -7.99 -7.25 21.97
CA SER A 187 -8.74 -8.49 22.01
C SER A 187 -7.83 -9.68 22.37
N ASN A 188 -6.64 -9.75 21.79
CA ASN A 188 -5.65 -10.76 22.17
C ASN A 188 -5.24 -10.60 23.63
N ARG A 189 -4.95 -9.38 24.07
CA ARG A 189 -4.45 -9.11 25.42
C ARG A 189 -5.50 -9.37 26.51
N ILE A 190 -6.78 -9.13 26.24
CA ILE A 190 -7.87 -9.25 27.22
C ILE A 190 -8.50 -10.65 27.18
N PHE A 191 -8.68 -11.20 25.97
CA PHE A 191 -9.44 -12.41 25.74
C PHE A 191 -8.60 -13.57 25.17
N GLY A 192 -7.31 -13.36 24.91
CA GLY A 192 -6.44 -14.38 24.31
C GLY A 192 -6.77 -14.73 22.86
N THR A 193 -7.50 -13.87 22.13
CA THR A 193 -7.88 -14.15 20.74
C THR A 193 -6.66 -14.05 19.80
N GLU A 194 -6.56 -14.94 18.82
CA GLU A 194 -5.46 -14.96 17.84
C GLU A 194 -5.80 -14.20 16.55
N VAL A 195 -6.99 -13.60 16.47
CA VAL A 195 -7.42 -12.85 15.26
C VAL A 195 -6.54 -11.62 15.07
N GLY A 196 -5.88 -11.53 13.90
CA GLY A 196 -5.02 -10.40 13.55
C GLY A 196 -3.74 -10.28 14.39
N VAL A 197 -3.33 -11.39 14.99
CA VAL A 197 -2.10 -11.50 15.78
C VAL A 197 -1.32 -12.71 15.25
N THR A 198 0.01 -12.62 15.24
CA THR A 198 0.92 -13.73 14.93
C THR A 198 1.80 -13.97 16.14
N VAL A 199 1.80 -15.19 16.65
CA VAL A 199 2.72 -15.66 17.67
C VAL A 199 3.96 -16.25 16.97
N GLY A 200 5.13 -16.11 17.57
CA GLY A 200 6.37 -16.67 17.03
C GLY A 200 7.16 -15.75 16.10
N GLN A 201 6.56 -14.69 15.54
CA GLN A 201 7.31 -13.73 14.69
C GLN A 201 8.41 -12.99 15.47
N TYR A 202 8.24 -12.84 16.78
CA TYR A 202 9.16 -12.15 17.69
C TYR A 202 9.38 -12.94 18.99
N GLY A 203 9.59 -14.25 18.87
CA GLY A 203 9.58 -15.15 20.02
C GLY A 203 8.15 -15.34 20.55
N ASP A 204 7.98 -15.37 21.86
CA ASP A 204 6.67 -15.54 22.51
C ASP A 204 5.81 -14.27 22.53
N ILE A 205 6.32 -13.15 21.98
CA ILE A 205 5.60 -11.88 21.97
C ILE A 205 4.60 -11.86 20.83
N PRO A 206 3.28 -11.73 21.10
CA PRO A 206 2.26 -11.62 20.08
C PRO A 206 2.46 -10.35 19.26
N ALA A 207 2.71 -10.49 17.96
CA ALA A 207 2.87 -9.39 17.03
C ALA A 207 1.55 -9.09 16.31
N THR A 208 1.07 -7.85 16.41
CA THR A 208 -0.19 -7.45 15.77
C THR A 208 0.02 -7.14 14.31
N ASN A 209 -0.67 -7.84 13.44
CA ASN A 209 -0.69 -7.63 12.00
C ASN A 209 -2.07 -7.16 11.47
N GLY A 210 -3.16 -7.32 12.25
CA GLY A 210 -4.50 -6.93 11.85
C GLY A 210 -4.93 -7.60 10.55
N LEU A 211 -5.22 -6.79 9.53
CA LEU A 211 -5.56 -7.25 8.17
C LEU A 211 -4.34 -7.32 7.23
N GLN A 212 -3.14 -7.03 7.73
CA GLN A 212 -1.89 -7.16 6.98
C GLN A 212 -1.27 -8.54 7.15
N PHE A 213 -0.34 -8.94 6.28
CA PHE A 213 0.34 -10.24 6.38
C PHE A 213 1.20 -10.35 7.63
N GLU A 214 1.90 -9.26 7.96
CA GLU A 214 2.89 -9.20 9.02
C GLU A 214 2.77 -7.92 9.83
N ALA A 215 3.27 -7.96 11.06
CA ALA A 215 3.33 -6.80 11.92
C ALA A 215 4.21 -5.67 11.34
N ASN A 216 5.31 -6.01 10.67
CA ASN A 216 6.17 -5.02 9.98
C ASN A 216 5.40 -4.25 8.90
N ILE A 217 4.50 -4.93 8.16
CA ILE A 217 3.68 -4.31 7.12
C ILE A 217 2.62 -3.41 7.75
N LEU A 218 1.94 -3.86 8.83
CA LEU A 218 1.02 -3.01 9.59
C LEU A 218 1.71 -1.76 10.11
N GLY A 219 2.91 -1.93 10.69
CA GLY A 219 3.71 -0.82 11.20
C GLY A 219 4.07 0.20 10.11
N SER A 220 4.55 -0.28 8.96
CA SER A 220 4.93 0.56 7.82
C SER A 220 3.73 1.31 7.24
N TYR A 221 2.61 0.61 7.08
CA TYR A 221 1.33 1.18 6.62
C TYR A 221 0.82 2.25 7.60
N SER A 222 0.80 1.93 8.90
CA SER A 222 0.37 2.86 9.95
C SER A 222 1.28 4.06 10.08
N GLY A 223 2.59 3.87 9.98
CA GLY A 223 3.58 4.95 10.00
C GLY A 223 3.41 5.92 8.82
N ALA A 224 3.25 5.39 7.60
CA ALA A 224 2.98 6.20 6.42
C ALA A 224 1.63 6.96 6.53
N LEU A 225 0.59 6.29 7.04
CA LEU A 225 -0.72 6.91 7.28
C LEU A 225 -0.63 8.03 8.32
N SER A 226 0.14 7.84 9.41
CA SER A 226 0.32 8.86 10.44
C SER A 226 0.92 10.14 9.86
N VAL A 227 1.94 10.01 9.03
CA VAL A 227 2.57 11.14 8.34
C VAL A 227 1.61 11.80 7.37
N MET A 228 0.83 11.06 6.59
CA MET A 228 -0.21 11.63 5.71
C MET A 228 -1.25 12.42 6.49
N MET A 229 -1.74 11.87 7.60
CA MET A 229 -2.72 12.52 8.48
C MET A 229 -2.15 13.82 9.08
N LEU A 230 -0.90 13.79 9.53
CA LEU A 230 -0.24 14.97 10.10
C LEU A 230 -0.07 16.07 9.04
N VAL A 231 0.43 15.74 7.84
CA VAL A 231 0.54 16.71 6.75
C VAL A 231 -0.84 17.28 6.40
N THR A 232 -1.86 16.45 6.28
CA THR A 232 -3.22 16.92 6.00
C THR A 232 -3.74 17.85 7.10
N TYR A 233 -3.45 17.54 8.36
CA TYR A 233 -3.77 18.43 9.49
C TYR A 233 -3.04 19.77 9.40
N LEU A 234 -1.78 19.79 8.99
CA LEU A 234 -1.01 21.02 8.85
C LEU A 234 -1.65 22.00 7.83
N TYR A 235 -2.31 21.47 6.81
CA TYR A 235 -3.00 22.29 5.79
C TYR A 235 -4.46 22.60 6.14
N ASP A 236 -5.25 21.59 6.55
CA ASP A 236 -6.72 21.71 6.70
C ASP A 236 -7.14 22.09 8.13
N ARG A 237 -6.25 21.96 9.13
CA ARG A 237 -6.45 22.31 10.56
C ARG A 237 -7.65 21.61 11.23
N ARG A 238 -8.26 20.62 10.61
CA ARG A 238 -9.40 19.89 11.19
C ARG A 238 -8.93 18.84 12.18
N ARG A 239 -9.45 18.85 13.40
CA ARG A 239 -9.06 17.96 14.51
C ARG A 239 -9.17 16.48 14.18
N ARG A 240 -10.08 16.09 13.25
CA ARG A 240 -10.20 14.69 12.79
C ARG A 240 -8.90 14.12 12.21
N PHE A 241 -8.09 14.93 11.52
CA PHE A 241 -6.81 14.48 10.99
C PHE A 241 -5.76 14.33 12.08
N LEU A 242 -5.83 15.14 13.14
CA LEU A 242 -4.98 14.98 14.31
C LEU A 242 -5.36 13.71 15.09
N ALA A 243 -6.65 13.40 15.23
CA ALA A 243 -7.12 12.14 15.80
C ALA A 243 -6.69 10.93 14.95
N GLY A 244 -6.80 11.04 13.61
CA GLY A 244 -6.30 10.03 12.68
C GLY A 244 -4.79 9.84 12.76
N PHE A 245 -4.02 10.91 12.97
CA PHE A 245 -2.58 10.85 13.25
C PHE A 245 -2.30 10.05 14.53
N ALA A 246 -2.98 10.37 15.64
CA ALA A 246 -2.80 9.67 16.90
C ALA A 246 -3.15 8.18 16.78
N LEU A 247 -4.27 7.86 16.12
CA LEU A 247 -4.70 6.49 15.84
C LEU A 247 -3.65 5.72 15.04
N ALA A 248 -3.17 6.30 13.93
CA ALA A 248 -2.18 5.68 13.06
C ALA A 248 -0.83 5.51 13.76
N PHE A 249 -0.41 6.48 14.56
CA PHE A 249 0.82 6.40 15.35
C PHE A 249 0.72 5.31 16.43
N ALA A 250 -0.44 5.17 17.10
CA ALA A 250 -0.70 4.07 18.01
C ALA A 250 -0.65 2.70 17.30
N GLY A 251 -1.25 2.59 16.11
CA GLY A 251 -1.19 1.38 15.27
C GLY A 251 0.23 1.01 14.86
N MET A 252 1.07 1.99 14.57
CA MET A 252 2.50 1.76 14.32
C MET A 252 3.21 1.23 15.58
N ALA A 253 2.91 1.79 16.75
CA ALA A 253 3.53 1.36 18.00
C ALA A 253 3.16 -0.09 18.37
N ILE A 254 1.89 -0.50 18.24
CA ILE A 254 1.47 -1.89 18.58
C ILE A 254 2.02 -2.95 17.63
N SER A 255 2.51 -2.55 16.45
CA SER A 255 3.14 -3.48 15.52
C SER A 255 4.49 -4.02 16.01
N LEU A 256 5.09 -3.37 17.00
CA LEU A 256 6.42 -3.67 17.55
C LEU A 256 7.56 -3.66 16.50
N SER A 257 7.31 -3.08 15.32
CA SER A 257 8.29 -3.01 14.24
C SER A 257 9.30 -1.88 14.44
N ARG A 258 10.56 -2.24 14.73
CA ARG A 258 11.68 -1.27 14.87
C ARG A 258 11.90 -0.50 13.57
N GLY A 259 11.85 -1.19 12.42
CA GLY A 259 12.02 -0.58 11.09
C GLY A 259 10.91 0.43 10.78
N ALA A 260 9.65 0.09 11.07
CA ALA A 260 8.53 1.01 10.88
C ALA A 260 8.60 2.23 11.82
N LEU A 261 9.01 2.03 13.06
CA LEU A 261 9.24 3.12 14.02
C LEU A 261 10.30 4.09 13.50
N GLY A 262 11.49 3.58 13.13
CA GLY A 262 12.57 4.40 12.59
C GLY A 262 12.15 5.16 11.32
N ALA A 263 11.49 4.47 10.37
CA ALA A 263 10.97 5.07 9.15
C ALA A 263 9.95 6.19 9.44
N THR A 264 9.05 5.96 10.39
CA THR A 264 8.04 6.96 10.81
C THR A 264 8.69 8.18 11.43
N LEU A 265 9.69 8.01 12.32
CA LEU A 265 10.42 9.12 12.94
C LEU A 265 11.14 9.97 11.89
N ILE A 266 11.76 9.35 10.88
CA ILE A 266 12.38 10.07 9.76
C ILE A 266 11.31 10.80 8.95
N GLY A 267 10.17 10.18 8.66
CA GLY A 267 9.04 10.84 8.01
C GLY A 267 8.53 12.07 8.78
N LEU A 268 8.41 11.96 10.10
CA LEU A 268 8.04 13.07 10.98
C LEU A 268 9.10 14.19 10.99
N LEU A 269 10.38 13.83 10.97
CA LEU A 269 11.47 14.80 10.83
C LEU A 269 11.37 15.57 9.49
N VAL A 270 11.10 14.86 8.38
CA VAL A 270 10.88 15.50 7.07
C VAL A 270 9.69 16.46 7.12
N VAL A 271 8.57 16.07 7.77
CA VAL A 271 7.42 16.98 8.00
C VAL A 271 7.83 18.20 8.82
N ALA A 272 8.59 18.00 9.88
CA ALA A 272 9.03 19.11 10.76
C ALA A 272 9.91 20.10 9.98
N LEU A 273 10.92 19.61 9.24
CA LEU A 273 11.82 20.45 8.43
C LEU A 273 11.05 21.23 7.35
N PHE A 274 10.11 20.56 6.66
CA PHE A 274 9.24 21.19 5.68
C PHE A 274 8.37 22.28 6.32
N SER A 275 7.81 22.01 7.49
CA SER A 275 6.92 22.91 8.20
C SER A 275 7.62 24.15 8.74
N VAL A 276 8.87 24.00 9.22
CA VAL A 276 9.72 25.12 9.63
C VAL A 276 10.01 26.02 8.42
N LYS A 277 10.44 25.44 7.30
CA LYS A 277 10.73 26.18 6.06
C LYS A 277 9.53 26.97 5.55
N LYS A 278 8.32 26.43 5.69
CA LYS A 278 7.06 27.05 5.24
C LYS A 278 6.40 27.92 6.33
N ARG A 279 6.99 28.04 7.52
CA ARG A 279 6.44 28.75 8.69
C ARG A 279 5.04 28.29 9.11
N TYR A 280 4.72 27.01 8.91
CA TYR A 280 3.45 26.43 9.33
C TYR A 280 3.39 26.11 10.83
N LEU A 281 4.55 25.97 11.50
CA LEU A 281 4.64 25.60 12.89
C LEU A 281 4.38 26.82 13.79
N THR A 282 3.25 26.80 14.50
CA THR A 282 2.95 27.72 15.60
C THR A 282 3.09 26.98 16.94
N ARG A 283 3.31 27.70 18.05
CA ARG A 283 3.37 27.11 19.40
C ARG A 283 2.12 26.29 19.72
N LYS A 284 0.90 26.79 19.37
CA LYS A 284 -0.37 26.06 19.55
C LYS A 284 -0.39 24.75 18.78
N LEU A 285 0.13 24.75 17.56
CA LEU A 285 0.18 23.56 16.73
C LEU A 285 1.14 22.50 17.27
N LEU A 286 2.35 22.94 17.67
CA LEU A 286 3.31 22.04 18.32
C LEU A 286 2.72 21.40 19.57
N PHE A 287 2.05 22.19 20.40
CA PHE A 287 1.35 21.69 21.58
C PHE A 287 0.25 20.68 21.22
N SER A 288 -0.56 20.96 20.19
CA SER A 288 -1.60 20.03 19.73
C SER A 288 -1.04 18.70 19.22
N ILE A 289 0.06 18.75 18.46
CA ILE A 289 0.76 17.55 17.95
C ILE A 289 1.36 16.77 19.12
N ALA A 290 2.04 17.44 20.04
CA ALA A 290 2.63 16.81 21.22
C ALA A 290 1.56 16.14 22.08
N ASN A 291 0.42 16.78 22.32
CA ASN A 291 -0.70 16.17 23.05
C ASN A 291 -1.27 14.96 22.32
N ALA A 292 -1.46 15.04 21.00
CA ALA A 292 -1.97 13.90 20.23
C ALA A 292 -0.99 12.71 20.26
N THR A 293 0.32 12.98 20.14
CA THR A 293 1.36 11.95 20.27
C THR A 293 1.37 11.37 21.69
N MET A 294 1.28 12.23 22.71
CA MET A 294 1.21 11.79 24.11
C MET A 294 -0.02 10.93 24.38
N CYS A 295 -1.19 11.33 23.89
CA CYS A 295 -2.42 10.51 24.01
C CYS A 295 -2.26 9.15 23.32
N ALA A 296 -1.67 9.11 22.11
CA ALA A 296 -1.40 7.86 21.41
C ALA A 296 -0.45 6.94 22.20
N LEU A 297 0.62 7.52 22.76
CA LEU A 297 1.58 6.79 23.58
C LEU A 297 0.96 6.31 24.88
N LEU A 298 0.22 7.14 25.61
CA LEU A 298 -0.44 6.75 26.85
C LEU A 298 -1.44 5.60 26.63
N LEU A 299 -2.09 5.58 25.47
CA LEU A 299 -3.01 4.50 25.12
C LEU A 299 -2.30 3.15 24.97
N VAL A 300 -1.14 3.11 24.35
CA VAL A 300 -0.49 1.84 23.96
C VAL A 300 0.80 1.55 24.72
N LEU A 301 1.52 2.57 25.19
CA LEU A 301 2.85 2.42 25.79
C LEU A 301 2.89 1.46 26.99
N PRO A 302 1.94 1.53 27.96
CA PRO A 302 1.96 0.60 29.10
C PRO A 302 1.90 -0.87 28.68
N ALA A 303 1.24 -1.12 27.53
CA ALA A 303 1.08 -2.47 27.00
C ALA A 303 2.24 -2.92 26.11
N VAL A 304 2.94 -2.01 25.43
CA VAL A 304 4.00 -2.36 24.47
C VAL A 304 5.41 -2.06 24.99
N PHE A 305 5.56 -1.22 26.01
CA PHE A 305 6.87 -0.79 26.51
C PHE A 305 7.75 -1.95 26.99
N PRO A 306 7.26 -2.92 27.78
CA PRO A 306 8.06 -4.07 28.18
C PRO A 306 8.61 -4.84 26.97
N HIS A 307 7.79 -5.04 25.94
CA HIS A 307 8.19 -5.74 24.71
C HIS A 307 9.19 -4.95 23.88
N TYR A 308 9.06 -3.62 23.82
CA TYR A 308 10.06 -2.78 23.17
C TYR A 308 11.39 -2.84 23.92
N THR A 309 11.40 -2.75 25.26
CA THR A 309 12.63 -2.84 26.04
C THR A 309 13.32 -4.19 25.85
N GLU A 310 12.59 -5.29 25.88
CA GLU A 310 13.08 -6.62 25.59
C GLU A 310 13.68 -6.70 24.18
N ARG A 311 12.97 -6.23 23.17
CA ARG A 311 13.43 -6.26 21.77
C ARG A 311 14.64 -5.36 21.49
N PHE A 312 14.79 -4.25 22.21
CA PHE A 312 15.96 -3.40 22.07
C PHE A 312 17.16 -3.94 22.88
N SER A 313 16.91 -4.66 23.98
CA SER A 313 17.99 -5.28 24.77
C SER A 313 18.65 -6.47 24.05
N THR A 314 17.98 -7.11 23.08
CA THR A 314 18.57 -8.17 22.25
C THR A 314 19.52 -7.65 21.18
N VAL A 315 19.54 -6.35 20.93
CA VAL A 315 20.41 -5.75 19.90
C VAL A 315 21.78 -5.46 20.52
N ASP A 316 22.77 -6.27 20.21
CA ASP A 316 24.16 -5.93 20.45
C ASP A 316 24.70 -5.10 19.28
N ILE A 317 25.10 -3.85 19.57
CA ILE A 317 25.66 -2.96 18.55
C ILE A 317 27.00 -3.50 18.02
N SER A 318 27.73 -4.26 18.83
CA SER A 318 29.02 -4.88 18.44
C SER A 318 28.82 -6.14 17.59
N ASP A 319 27.69 -6.84 17.77
CA ASP A 319 27.29 -8.00 16.97
C ASP A 319 25.79 -7.92 16.63
N PRO A 320 25.41 -7.18 15.57
CA PRO A 320 24.03 -7.08 15.15
C PRO A 320 23.38 -8.40 14.75
N THR A 321 24.17 -9.43 14.43
CA THR A 321 23.68 -10.76 14.04
C THR A 321 23.26 -11.62 15.23
N SER A 322 23.56 -11.20 16.47
CA SER A 322 23.04 -11.83 17.68
C SER A 322 21.52 -11.73 17.81
N ASP A 323 20.88 -10.73 17.18
CA ASP A 323 19.41 -10.62 17.08
C ASP A 323 18.89 -11.55 15.97
N PRO A 324 18.04 -12.55 16.27
CA PRO A 324 17.56 -13.53 15.29
C PRO A 324 16.87 -12.90 14.07
N ASN A 325 16.13 -11.80 14.25
CA ASN A 325 15.49 -11.11 13.14
C ASN A 325 16.48 -10.41 12.21
N THR A 326 17.57 -9.89 12.75
CA THR A 326 18.64 -9.29 11.96
C THR A 326 19.43 -10.38 11.24
N LEU A 327 19.76 -11.47 11.94
CA LEU A 327 20.43 -12.64 11.34
C LEU A 327 19.63 -13.20 10.17
N THR A 328 18.33 -13.44 10.36
CA THR A 328 17.43 -13.90 9.27
C THR A 328 17.53 -13.03 8.02
N ARG A 329 17.53 -11.71 8.18
CA ARG A 329 17.62 -10.78 7.03
C ARG A 329 18.98 -10.79 6.38
N VAL A 330 20.05 -10.87 7.17
CA VAL A 330 21.42 -10.98 6.65
C VAL A 330 21.55 -12.25 5.80
N VAL A 331 21.06 -13.38 6.32
CA VAL A 331 21.04 -14.66 5.59
C VAL A 331 20.20 -14.57 4.33
N GLN A 332 18.97 -14.05 4.40
CA GLN A 332 18.10 -13.87 3.23
C GLN A 332 18.73 -12.99 2.15
N VAL A 333 19.30 -11.85 2.53
CA VAL A 333 19.94 -10.92 1.58
C VAL A 333 21.22 -11.54 1.00
N GLY A 334 22.03 -12.21 1.81
CA GLY A 334 23.25 -12.90 1.36
C GLY A 334 22.93 -14.00 0.36
N SER A 335 22.01 -14.91 0.71
CA SER A 335 21.58 -16.00 -0.18
C SER A 335 20.92 -15.48 -1.46
N ALA A 336 20.12 -14.40 -1.36
CA ALA A 336 19.54 -13.77 -2.54
C ALA A 336 20.61 -13.16 -3.44
N PHE A 337 21.68 -12.59 -2.88
CA PHE A 337 22.78 -12.05 -3.67
C PHE A 337 23.54 -13.16 -4.41
N ASP A 338 23.75 -14.31 -3.77
CA ASP A 338 24.38 -15.48 -4.42
C ASP A 338 23.53 -15.98 -5.61
N GLU A 339 22.19 -15.97 -5.47
CA GLU A 339 21.28 -16.29 -6.58
C GLU A 339 21.33 -15.26 -7.69
N VAL A 340 21.42 -13.95 -7.35
CA VAL A 340 21.58 -12.87 -8.34
C VAL A 340 22.82 -13.09 -9.21
N LEU A 341 23.92 -13.56 -8.64
CA LEU A 341 25.15 -13.84 -9.41
C LEU A 341 24.99 -14.90 -10.48
N LYS A 342 23.98 -15.77 -10.36
CA LYS A 342 23.66 -16.78 -11.41
C LYS A 342 22.91 -16.16 -12.60
N HIS A 343 22.08 -15.13 -12.33
CA HIS A 343 21.24 -14.45 -13.34
C HIS A 343 21.30 -12.92 -13.22
N PRO A 344 22.48 -12.28 -13.31
CA PRO A 344 22.66 -10.89 -12.90
C PRO A 344 21.92 -9.86 -13.77
N VAL A 345 21.70 -10.15 -15.05
CA VAL A 345 21.13 -9.20 -16.01
C VAL A 345 19.60 -9.18 -15.94
N TRP A 346 18.98 -10.37 -16.01
CA TRP A 346 17.53 -10.53 -16.17
C TRP A 346 16.83 -11.06 -14.93
N GLY A 347 17.58 -11.46 -13.90
CA GLY A 347 17.07 -12.06 -12.66
C GLY A 347 16.61 -13.50 -12.80
N GLY A 348 16.20 -14.11 -11.69
CA GLY A 348 15.75 -15.49 -11.60
C GLY A 348 14.23 -15.68 -11.76
N GLY A 349 13.46 -14.62 -11.96
CA GLY A 349 12.00 -14.64 -12.05
C GLY A 349 11.31 -14.27 -10.73
N THR A 350 10.09 -13.77 -10.85
CA THR A 350 9.31 -13.23 -9.72
C THR A 350 9.14 -14.26 -8.61
N SER A 351 9.59 -13.93 -7.40
CA SER A 351 9.53 -14.76 -6.19
C SER A 351 10.25 -16.11 -6.29
N SER A 352 11.10 -16.34 -7.30
CA SER A 352 11.83 -17.60 -7.49
C SER A 352 12.78 -17.93 -6.32
N PHE A 353 13.15 -16.96 -5.51
CA PHE A 353 13.93 -17.18 -4.29
C PHE A 353 13.31 -18.24 -3.36
N GLN A 354 11.97 -18.30 -3.28
CA GLN A 354 11.27 -19.34 -2.50
C GLN A 354 11.53 -20.77 -2.99
N LEU A 355 11.94 -20.93 -4.24
CA LEU A 355 12.25 -22.22 -4.85
C LEU A 355 13.75 -22.55 -4.80
N ALA A 356 14.59 -21.51 -4.78
CA ALA A 356 16.05 -21.63 -4.80
C ALA A 356 16.67 -21.67 -3.40
N PHE A 357 15.99 -21.10 -2.41
CA PHE A 357 16.49 -21.00 -1.05
C PHE A 357 16.35 -22.33 -0.32
N ASP A 358 17.49 -22.95 0.03
CA ASP A 358 17.53 -24.19 0.80
C ASP A 358 17.44 -23.89 2.31
N TRP A 359 16.23 -23.61 2.77
CA TRP A 359 15.95 -23.37 4.18
C TRP A 359 16.11 -24.62 5.04
N GLN A 360 16.00 -25.85 4.46
CA GLN A 360 16.11 -27.11 5.18
C GLN A 360 17.51 -27.31 5.75
N SER A 361 18.52 -26.80 5.05
CA SER A 361 19.90 -26.83 5.53
C SER A 361 20.15 -25.93 6.76
N LEU A 362 19.27 -24.97 7.02
CA LEU A 362 19.39 -24.00 8.12
C LEU A 362 18.60 -24.40 9.36
N GLY A 363 17.59 -25.29 9.23
CA GLY A 363 16.73 -25.75 10.30
C GLY A 363 15.25 -25.46 10.08
N PRO A 364 14.36 -26.17 10.82
CA PRO A 364 12.91 -26.07 10.62
C PRO A 364 12.33 -24.66 10.91
N GLU A 365 13.00 -23.87 11.71
CA GLU A 365 12.62 -22.48 12.02
C GLU A 365 12.73 -21.54 10.81
N TRP A 366 13.37 -22.00 9.72
CA TRP A 366 13.52 -21.23 8.47
C TRP A 366 12.50 -21.60 7.41
N GLU A 367 11.62 -22.57 7.66
CA GLU A 367 10.68 -23.12 6.67
C GLU A 367 9.86 -22.04 5.93
N ASP A 368 9.39 -21.02 6.64
CA ASP A 368 8.60 -19.93 6.07
C ASP A 368 9.43 -18.70 5.67
N GLN A 369 10.76 -18.80 5.66
CA GLN A 369 11.66 -17.66 5.43
C GLN A 369 12.14 -17.52 3.98
N GLY A 370 11.58 -18.28 3.04
CA GLY A 370 11.92 -18.27 1.61
C GLY A 370 11.51 -17.01 0.86
N TRP A 371 11.58 -15.83 1.50
CA TRP A 371 11.28 -14.53 0.90
C TRP A 371 12.34 -13.48 1.22
N ILE A 372 12.49 -12.48 0.37
CA ILE A 372 13.51 -11.45 0.52
C ILE A 372 12.90 -10.24 1.21
N ALA A 373 13.32 -9.97 2.47
CA ALA A 373 12.83 -8.87 3.30
C ALA A 373 13.48 -7.52 2.96
N ASN A 374 13.76 -7.27 1.69
CA ASN A 374 14.32 -6.01 1.19
C ASN A 374 13.84 -5.80 -0.23
N THR A 375 13.19 -4.67 -0.50
CA THR A 375 12.55 -4.42 -1.80
C THR A 375 13.56 -4.32 -2.94
N GLU A 376 14.69 -3.65 -2.74
CA GLU A 376 15.70 -3.47 -3.80
C GLU A 376 16.38 -4.79 -4.14
N MET A 377 16.75 -5.58 -3.14
CA MET A 377 17.33 -6.90 -3.34
C MET A 377 16.35 -7.83 -4.03
N ARG A 378 15.07 -7.76 -3.66
CA ARG A 378 14.05 -8.55 -4.33
C ARG A 378 13.89 -8.17 -5.79
N VAL A 379 13.79 -6.87 -6.11
CA VAL A 379 13.72 -6.40 -7.50
C VAL A 379 14.95 -6.86 -8.28
N LEU A 380 16.13 -6.75 -7.67
CA LEU A 380 17.39 -7.21 -8.28
C LEU A 380 17.38 -8.73 -8.53
N HIS A 381 16.94 -9.52 -7.55
CA HIS A 381 16.84 -10.97 -7.66
C HIS A 381 15.82 -11.39 -8.74
N ASP A 382 14.61 -10.81 -8.70
CA ASP A 382 13.50 -11.21 -9.54
C ASP A 382 13.70 -10.80 -11.02
N THR A 383 14.32 -9.63 -11.27
CA THR A 383 14.37 -8.99 -12.60
C THR A 383 15.77 -8.52 -13.00
N GLY A 384 16.79 -8.83 -12.22
CA GLY A 384 18.18 -8.47 -12.48
C GLY A 384 18.46 -6.98 -12.41
N VAL A 385 19.68 -6.62 -12.82
CA VAL A 385 20.12 -5.21 -12.87
C VAL A 385 19.23 -4.39 -13.81
N VAL A 386 18.73 -4.97 -14.91
CA VAL A 386 17.84 -4.26 -15.85
C VAL A 386 16.54 -3.85 -15.13
N GLY A 387 15.93 -4.74 -14.36
CA GLY A 387 14.72 -4.44 -13.62
C GLY A 387 14.95 -3.43 -12.50
N LEU A 388 16.06 -3.54 -11.76
CA LEU A 388 16.42 -2.59 -10.72
C LEU A 388 16.63 -1.17 -11.30
N VAL A 389 17.28 -1.06 -12.45
CA VAL A 389 17.47 0.24 -13.14
C VAL A 389 16.13 0.83 -13.59
N ILE A 390 15.26 0.02 -14.21
CA ILE A 390 13.93 0.48 -14.66
C ILE A 390 13.07 0.90 -13.47
N PHE A 391 13.03 0.10 -12.40
CA PHE A 391 12.26 0.40 -11.19
C PHE A 391 12.78 1.66 -10.48
N SER A 392 14.10 1.80 -10.34
CA SER A 392 14.71 3.00 -9.76
C SER A 392 14.43 4.24 -10.62
N ALA A 393 14.55 4.12 -11.96
CA ALA A 393 14.21 5.20 -12.89
C ALA A 393 12.74 5.61 -12.79
N PHE A 394 11.83 4.66 -12.60
CA PHE A 394 10.41 4.92 -12.32
C PHE A 394 10.23 5.78 -11.06
N LEU A 395 10.80 5.38 -9.91
CA LEU A 395 10.69 6.11 -8.64
C LEU A 395 11.33 7.51 -8.75
N VAL A 396 12.53 7.61 -9.31
CA VAL A 396 13.23 8.88 -9.52
C VAL A 396 12.46 9.81 -10.46
N SER A 397 11.84 9.26 -11.51
CA SER A 397 11.02 10.04 -12.44
C SER A 397 9.76 10.59 -11.76
N LEU A 398 9.05 9.78 -10.95
CA LEU A 398 7.92 10.22 -10.13
C LEU A 398 8.36 11.37 -9.19
N TYR A 399 9.45 11.16 -8.45
CA TYR A 399 9.97 12.16 -7.51
C TYR A 399 10.35 13.48 -8.20
N ARG A 400 11.12 13.41 -9.31
CA ARG A 400 11.55 14.62 -10.05
C ARG A 400 10.36 15.41 -10.59
N ARG A 401 9.34 14.72 -11.10
CA ARG A 401 8.11 15.36 -11.60
C ARG A 401 7.31 15.98 -10.46
N SER A 402 7.15 15.27 -9.35
CA SER A 402 6.49 15.78 -8.14
C SER A 402 7.16 17.04 -7.62
N ARG A 403 8.50 17.08 -7.55
CA ARG A 403 9.25 18.28 -7.17
C ARG A 403 8.99 19.47 -8.10
N ARG A 404 8.83 19.22 -9.40
CA ARG A 404 8.49 20.29 -10.36
C ARG A 404 7.12 20.86 -10.07
N VAL A 405 6.12 20.00 -9.86
CA VAL A 405 4.75 20.43 -9.50
C VAL A 405 4.76 21.28 -8.24
N LEU A 406 5.42 20.81 -7.17
CA LEU A 406 5.49 21.51 -5.88
C LEU A 406 6.27 22.84 -5.90
N LYS A 407 7.05 23.12 -6.95
CA LYS A 407 7.65 24.45 -7.15
C LYS A 407 6.62 25.49 -7.56
N PHE A 408 5.59 25.10 -8.29
CA PHE A 408 4.59 26.00 -8.85
C PHE A 408 3.30 26.05 -8.05
N GLU A 409 2.93 24.95 -7.39
CA GLU A 409 1.69 24.84 -6.62
C GLU A 409 1.94 24.11 -5.29
N SER A 410 1.32 24.61 -4.22
CA SER A 410 1.24 23.90 -2.95
C SER A 410 0.05 22.93 -2.99
N ASP A 411 0.29 21.67 -3.37
CA ASP A 411 -0.72 20.60 -3.37
C ASP A 411 -0.56 19.76 -2.08
N PRO A 412 -1.49 19.91 -1.10
CA PRO A 412 -1.40 19.20 0.17
C PRO A 412 -1.41 17.67 0.03
N GLU A 413 -2.25 17.17 -0.88
CA GLU A 413 -2.38 15.74 -1.13
C GLU A 413 -1.06 15.17 -1.67
N LEU A 414 -0.43 15.86 -2.62
CA LEU A 414 0.85 15.46 -3.18
C LEU A 414 1.98 15.52 -2.13
N VAL A 415 2.01 16.56 -1.29
CA VAL A 415 3.00 16.66 -0.19
C VAL A 415 2.82 15.50 0.79
N ALA A 416 1.58 15.20 1.20
CA ALA A 416 1.29 14.09 2.11
C ALA A 416 1.72 12.75 1.53
N LEU A 417 1.40 12.48 0.26
CA LEU A 417 1.79 11.28 -0.45
C LEU A 417 3.31 11.14 -0.63
N LEU A 418 4.02 12.22 -0.91
CA LEU A 418 5.48 12.17 -1.09
C LEU A 418 6.22 11.94 0.23
N VAL A 419 5.79 12.59 1.31
CA VAL A 419 6.45 12.37 2.61
C VAL A 419 6.17 10.97 3.14
N SER A 420 4.95 10.45 2.95
CA SER A 420 4.66 9.06 3.32
C SER A 420 5.36 8.04 2.41
N ALA A 421 5.65 8.38 1.14
CA ALA A 421 6.49 7.55 0.29
C ALA A 421 7.92 7.40 0.85
N VAL A 422 8.46 8.44 1.51
CA VAL A 422 9.76 8.33 2.21
C VAL A 422 9.68 7.29 3.34
N VAL A 423 8.57 7.27 4.10
CA VAL A 423 8.35 6.24 5.13
C VAL A 423 8.36 4.84 4.51
N PHE A 424 7.64 4.63 3.40
CA PHE A 424 7.65 3.34 2.71
C PHE A 424 9.03 2.96 2.19
N CYS A 425 9.75 3.88 1.54
CA CYS A 425 11.10 3.59 1.03
C CYS A 425 12.06 3.14 2.14
N ILE A 426 11.96 3.71 3.34
CA ILE A 426 12.81 3.32 4.47
C ILE A 426 12.32 2.02 5.10
N ALA A 427 11.01 1.88 5.34
CA ALA A 427 10.44 0.70 5.97
C ALA A 427 10.65 -0.56 5.11
N PHE A 428 10.58 -0.43 3.79
CA PHE A 428 10.75 -1.53 2.83
C PHE A 428 12.21 -1.98 2.64
N GLN A 429 13.16 -1.37 3.36
CA GLN A 429 14.50 -1.94 3.54
C GLN A 429 14.49 -3.14 4.49
N ALA A 430 13.43 -3.29 5.29
CA ALA A 430 13.29 -4.33 6.29
C ALA A 430 12.02 -5.17 6.12
N THR A 431 11.30 -5.01 5.02
CA THR A 431 10.17 -5.84 4.59
C THR A 431 9.96 -5.65 3.08
N GLU A 432 9.05 -6.42 2.50
CA GLU A 432 8.79 -6.37 1.06
C GLU A 432 7.57 -5.49 0.78
N GLY A 433 7.68 -4.62 -0.22
CA GLY A 433 6.64 -3.64 -0.57
C GLY A 433 6.01 -3.81 -1.97
N THR A 434 6.68 -4.50 -2.90
CA THR A 434 6.23 -4.56 -4.30
C THR A 434 5.03 -5.48 -4.53
N LEU A 435 4.82 -6.49 -3.67
CA LEU A 435 3.64 -7.36 -3.71
C LEU A 435 2.41 -6.76 -3.01
N LEU A 436 2.53 -5.58 -2.43
CA LEU A 436 1.47 -4.95 -1.66
C LEU A 436 0.71 -3.94 -2.54
N ALA A 437 -0.55 -4.21 -2.80
CA ALA A 437 -1.37 -3.35 -3.67
C ALA A 437 -1.49 -1.92 -3.17
N PHE A 438 -1.48 -1.69 -1.86
CA PHE A 438 -1.53 -0.34 -1.29
C PHE A 438 -0.31 0.52 -1.69
N THR A 439 0.86 -0.08 -1.92
CA THR A 439 2.03 0.62 -2.45
C THR A 439 1.75 1.19 -3.83
N TRP A 440 1.15 0.38 -4.71
CA TRP A 440 0.81 0.79 -6.08
C TRP A 440 -0.36 1.77 -6.12
N VAL A 441 -1.33 1.62 -5.23
CA VAL A 441 -2.39 2.63 -4.99
C VAL A 441 -1.78 3.97 -4.62
N HIS A 442 -0.84 3.96 -3.68
CA HIS A 442 -0.15 5.17 -3.22
C HIS A 442 0.64 5.85 -4.35
N LEU A 443 1.46 5.09 -5.07
CA LEU A 443 2.22 5.58 -6.23
C LEU A 443 1.29 6.03 -7.37
N GLY A 444 0.16 5.35 -7.57
CA GLY A 444 -0.86 5.73 -8.55
C GLY A 444 -1.48 7.09 -8.24
N LEU A 445 -1.77 7.39 -6.98
CA LEU A 445 -2.26 8.72 -6.57
C LEU A 445 -1.21 9.82 -6.80
N ILE A 446 0.08 9.53 -6.55
CA ILE A 446 1.16 10.45 -6.92
C ILE A 446 1.16 10.67 -8.44
N GLY A 447 1.08 9.59 -9.23
CA GLY A 447 0.97 9.66 -10.69
C GLY A 447 -0.20 10.50 -11.17
N CYS A 448 -1.37 10.39 -10.51
CA CYS A 448 -2.54 11.23 -10.79
C CYS A 448 -2.29 12.70 -10.47
N ALA A 449 -1.68 13.01 -9.35
CA ALA A 449 -1.38 14.38 -8.96
C ALA A 449 -0.45 15.06 -9.97
N ILE A 450 0.65 14.40 -10.38
CA ILE A 450 1.64 15.01 -11.28
C ILE A 450 1.20 15.16 -12.73
N SER A 451 0.34 14.25 -13.25
CA SER A 451 -0.07 14.30 -14.67
C SER A 451 -0.95 15.48 -15.02
N ARG A 452 -1.69 16.00 -14.05
CA ARG A 452 -2.64 17.11 -14.24
C ARG A 452 -2.00 18.46 -14.35
N PHE A 453 -0.86 18.62 -13.70
CA PHE A 453 -0.10 19.86 -13.78
C PHE A 453 0.81 19.93 -15.02
N SER A 454 0.91 18.83 -15.78
CA SER A 454 1.64 18.79 -17.05
C SER A 454 0.80 19.24 -18.25
N ALA A 455 -0.53 19.42 -18.08
CA ALA A 455 -1.36 19.94 -19.15
C ALA A 455 -1.09 21.44 -19.34
N PRO A 456 -0.70 21.89 -20.54
CA PRO A 456 -0.46 23.30 -20.78
C PRO A 456 -1.75 24.07 -20.53
N LYS A 457 -1.70 25.13 -19.73
CA LYS A 457 -2.81 26.10 -19.49
C LYS A 457 -3.32 26.80 -20.79
N THR A 458 -2.83 26.38 -21.94
CA THR A 458 -2.96 27.09 -23.22
C THR A 458 -4.31 26.94 -23.92
N ALA A 459 -5.21 26.05 -23.48
CA ALA A 459 -6.48 25.86 -24.19
C ALA A 459 -7.70 26.52 -23.50
N TYR A 460 -7.67 26.74 -22.19
CA TYR A 460 -8.83 27.24 -21.46
C TYR A 460 -8.76 28.75 -21.13
N GLY A 461 -7.55 29.29 -20.94
CA GLY A 461 -7.33 30.73 -20.67
C GLY A 461 -7.60 31.62 -21.88
N ARG A 462 -7.29 31.17 -23.10
CA ARG A 462 -7.50 31.98 -24.30
C ARG A 462 -8.96 32.14 -24.73
N ARG A 463 -9.87 31.26 -24.29
CA ARG A 463 -11.31 31.39 -24.63
C ARG A 463 -12.05 32.39 -23.75
N LEU A 464 -11.58 32.62 -22.52
CA LEU A 464 -12.22 33.58 -21.61
C LEU A 464 -11.77 35.01 -21.90
N ASP A 465 -10.54 35.21 -22.38
CA ASP A 465 -10.05 36.55 -22.74
C ASP A 465 -10.63 37.05 -24.09
N GLN A 466 -11.06 36.10 -24.96
CA GLN A 466 -11.71 36.48 -26.25
C GLN A 466 -13.20 36.78 -26.11
N THR A 467 -13.84 36.33 -25.05
CA THR A 467 -15.29 36.69 -24.81
C THR A 467 -15.45 37.92 -23.91
N ALA A 468 -14.37 38.45 -23.35
CA ALA A 468 -14.39 39.67 -22.56
C ALA A 468 -13.99 40.91 -23.35
N SER A 469 -13.62 40.78 -24.61
CA SER A 469 -13.20 41.87 -25.50
C SER A 469 -14.09 42.02 -26.75
N GLY A 470 -15.33 41.46 -26.73
CA GLY A 470 -16.33 41.62 -27.76
C GLY A 470 -17.55 42.38 -27.27
#